data_40b14a827ed521b9ac6d54fdbb7e03cb
#
_entry.id   40b14a827ed521b9ac6d54fdbb7e03cb
#
_cell.length_a   1.000
_cell.length_b   1.000
_cell.length_c   1.000
_cell.angle_alpha   90.00
_cell.angle_beta   90.00
_cell.angle_gamma   90.00
#
_symmetry.space_group_name_H-M   'P 1'
#
loop_
_entity.id
_entity.type
_entity.pdbx_description
1 polymer ?
#
loop_
_entity_poly.entity_id
_entity_poly.type
_entity_poly.pdbx_seq_one_letter_code
_entity_poly.pdbx_strand_id
1 'polypeptide(L)'
;MTIRNNEERLGVTDAGSSPPIPEVVQQVQQEETPFVFPTPTEFVDLPSQGKFYPPGHALHNVDSLEIRFMTAKDEDILTSQALLRKGIALDRFLQNVLVDKSIRVDDLLVGDKNALIVRSRITGYGAEYQTSVTCPSCGAKQEYQFDLEDANLITATNLLENGVNIQDDGTILFELPATQASVTVRMMTGRDEKELLRKQNLNKKVNLTDSSLTDQLKMLIVSINGRTERRLIEQFVDS
;
A
#
# COMPACT_ATOMS: atom_id res chain seq x y z
N MET A 1 -11.43 78.70 -11.62
CA MET A 1 -11.44 77.32 -11.02
C MET A 1 -12.58 77.29 -10.02
N THR A 2 -13.71 76.71 -10.44
CA THR A 2 -14.96 76.73 -9.67
C THR A 2 -15.02 75.43 -8.90
N ILE A 3 -14.94 75.49 -7.61
CA ILE A 3 -15.08 74.36 -6.72
C ILE A 3 -16.54 73.94 -6.66
N ARG A 4 -16.91 72.77 -7.15
CA ARG A 4 -18.25 72.20 -7.04
C ARG A 4 -18.49 71.75 -5.60
N ASN A 5 -19.40 72.42 -4.91
CA ASN A 5 -19.92 72.06 -3.62
C ASN A 5 -20.96 70.96 -3.79
N ASN A 6 -20.74 69.80 -3.15
CA ASN A 6 -21.50 68.55 -3.29
C ASN A 6 -22.51 68.34 -2.14
N GLU A 7 -22.66 69.31 -1.26
CA GLU A 7 -23.52 69.21 -0.05
C GLU A 7 -25.05 69.33 -0.35
N GLU A 8 -25.44 69.88 -1.47
CA GLU A 8 -26.86 70.04 -1.82
C GLU A 8 -27.51 68.77 -2.41
N ARG A 9 -26.76 67.67 -2.58
CA ARG A 9 -27.28 66.39 -3.14
C ARG A 9 -27.72 65.40 -2.14
N LEU A 10 -27.40 65.57 -0.87
CA LEU A 10 -27.83 64.72 0.25
C LEU A 10 -28.89 65.51 1.02
N GLY A 11 -30.15 65.33 0.60
CA GLY A 11 -31.29 65.91 1.33
C GLY A 11 -31.32 65.40 2.76
N VAL A 12 -30.84 66.22 3.67
CA VAL A 12 -31.10 66.05 5.10
C VAL A 12 -32.46 66.59 5.36
N THR A 13 -33.48 65.77 5.39
CA THR A 13 -34.75 66.02 6.01
C THR A 13 -34.86 65.42 7.36
N ASP A 14 -35.24 66.21 8.24
CA ASP A 14 -35.44 66.28 9.65
C ASP A 14 -36.00 64.98 10.31
N ALA A 15 -35.71 64.88 11.59
CA ALA A 15 -36.08 63.86 12.54
C ALA A 15 -37.58 63.50 12.53
N GLY A 16 -37.90 62.29 12.15
CA GLY A 16 -39.21 61.70 12.33
C GLY A 16 -39.05 60.21 12.68
N SER A 17 -39.30 59.85 13.94
CA SER A 17 -39.57 58.54 14.53
C SER A 17 -39.30 57.33 13.64
N SER A 18 -38.21 56.66 13.88
CA SER A 18 -37.91 55.33 13.34
C SER A 18 -39.02 54.34 13.75
N PRO A 19 -39.58 53.59 12.83
CA PRO A 19 -40.43 52.45 13.22
C PRO A 19 -39.59 51.38 13.94
N PRO A 20 -40.18 50.60 14.83
CA PRO A 20 -39.48 49.55 15.56
C PRO A 20 -38.85 48.57 14.58
N ILE A 21 -37.57 48.32 14.72
CA ILE A 21 -36.83 47.29 14.00
C ILE A 21 -37.54 45.96 14.27
N PRO A 22 -38.03 45.24 13.26
CA PRO A 22 -38.57 43.90 13.51
C PRO A 22 -37.47 43.05 14.09
N GLU A 23 -37.81 42.31 15.15
CA GLU A 23 -36.93 41.29 15.78
C GLU A 23 -36.25 40.47 14.70
N VAL A 24 -34.93 40.48 14.78
CA VAL A 24 -34.07 39.66 13.93
C VAL A 24 -34.59 38.23 14.03
N VAL A 25 -35.23 37.77 12.99
CA VAL A 25 -35.43 36.33 12.79
C VAL A 25 -34.06 35.70 12.98
N GLN A 26 -33.86 34.97 14.09
CA GLN A 26 -32.70 34.14 14.28
C GLN A 26 -32.64 33.22 13.07
N GLN A 27 -31.75 33.57 12.14
CA GLN A 27 -31.35 32.64 11.11
C GLN A 27 -30.81 31.44 11.85
N VAL A 28 -31.60 30.37 11.89
CA VAL A 28 -31.15 29.04 12.20
C VAL A 28 -30.00 28.81 11.22
N GLN A 29 -28.79 28.94 11.73
CA GLN A 29 -27.60 28.44 11.04
C GLN A 29 -27.89 26.94 10.88
N GLN A 30 -28.42 26.58 9.72
CA GLN A 30 -28.36 25.20 9.29
C GLN A 30 -26.88 24.91 9.24
N GLU A 31 -26.38 24.14 10.22
CA GLU A 31 -25.10 23.49 10.13
C GLU A 31 -25.14 22.70 8.82
N GLU A 32 -24.49 23.23 7.81
CA GLU A 32 -24.25 22.50 6.57
C GLU A 32 -23.44 21.26 6.96
N THR A 33 -24.13 20.17 7.19
CA THR A 33 -23.47 18.86 7.30
C THR A 33 -22.67 18.69 6.01
N PRO A 34 -21.35 18.53 6.08
CA PRO A 34 -20.55 18.41 4.88
C PRO A 34 -21.09 17.23 4.06
N PHE A 35 -21.45 17.50 2.81
CA PHE A 35 -21.99 16.50 1.91
C PHE A 35 -20.88 15.47 1.65
N VAL A 36 -20.94 14.35 2.37
CA VAL A 36 -19.97 13.25 2.22
C VAL A 36 -20.46 12.32 1.13
N PHE A 37 -19.78 12.32 0.00
CA PHE A 37 -19.98 11.29 -1.02
C PHE A 37 -19.40 9.96 -0.51
N PRO A 38 -20.23 8.94 -0.29
CA PRO A 38 -19.68 7.64 0.08
C PRO A 38 -18.88 7.08 -1.08
N THR A 39 -17.58 6.90 -0.88
CA THR A 39 -16.75 6.18 -1.85
C THR A 39 -17.03 4.70 -1.69
N PRO A 40 -17.38 3.96 -2.76
CA PRO A 40 -17.61 2.53 -2.67
C PRO A 40 -16.35 1.81 -2.20
N THR A 41 -16.55 0.71 -1.48
CA THR A 41 -15.50 -0.15 -0.94
C THR A 41 -15.67 -1.59 -1.44
N GLU A 42 -14.62 -2.38 -1.34
CA GLU A 42 -14.62 -3.80 -1.60
C GLU A 42 -13.67 -4.53 -0.64
N PHE A 43 -13.94 -5.80 -0.40
CA PHE A 43 -13.05 -6.68 0.34
C PHE A 43 -12.13 -7.42 -0.64
N VAL A 44 -10.85 -7.46 -0.32
CA VAL A 44 -9.81 -8.13 -1.09
C VAL A 44 -9.25 -9.28 -0.29
N ASP A 45 -9.35 -10.49 -0.83
CA ASP A 45 -8.81 -11.68 -0.20
C ASP A 45 -7.28 -11.62 -0.16
N LEU A 46 -6.73 -11.93 1.01
CA LEU A 46 -5.30 -11.95 1.23
C LEU A 46 -4.72 -13.35 0.93
N PRO A 47 -3.70 -13.46 0.08
CA PRO A 47 -3.02 -14.73 -0.16
C PRO A 47 -2.50 -15.40 1.12
N SER A 48 -2.06 -14.62 2.09
CA SER A 48 -1.61 -15.11 3.39
C SER A 48 -2.72 -15.69 4.27
N GLN A 49 -3.99 -15.32 4.01
CA GLN A 49 -5.13 -15.62 4.89
C GLN A 49 -4.84 -15.31 6.36
N GLY A 50 -3.98 -14.33 6.61
CA GLY A 50 -3.55 -13.96 7.95
C GLY A 50 -2.65 -14.97 8.69
N LYS A 51 -2.31 -16.11 8.07
CA LYS A 51 -1.60 -17.23 8.73
C LYS A 51 -0.13 -16.96 9.00
N PHE A 52 0.50 -16.05 8.24
CA PHE A 52 1.91 -15.73 8.37
C PHE A 52 2.18 -14.47 9.20
N TYR A 53 1.14 -13.88 9.78
CA TYR A 53 1.28 -12.80 10.76
C TYR A 53 1.36 -13.37 12.17
N PRO A 54 2.30 -12.89 13.02
CA PRO A 54 2.44 -13.40 14.37
C PRO A 54 1.21 -13.08 15.24
N PRO A 55 0.95 -13.86 16.30
CA PRO A 55 -0.09 -13.56 17.28
C PRO A 55 0.07 -12.13 17.84
N GLY A 56 -1.04 -11.40 17.92
CA GLY A 56 -1.06 -9.99 18.33
C GLY A 56 -0.86 -8.98 17.20
N HIS A 57 -0.54 -9.40 15.98
CA HIS A 57 -0.59 -8.55 14.80
C HIS A 57 -2.04 -8.31 14.37
N ALA A 58 -2.36 -7.09 13.91
CA ALA A 58 -3.72 -6.72 13.50
C ALA A 58 -4.30 -7.63 12.41
N LEU A 59 -3.44 -8.22 11.58
CA LEU A 59 -3.83 -9.11 10.48
C LEU A 59 -3.69 -10.60 10.81
N HIS A 60 -3.42 -10.96 12.06
CA HIS A 60 -3.36 -12.37 12.44
C HIS A 60 -4.73 -13.04 12.26
N ASN A 61 -4.80 -14.09 11.43
CA ASN A 61 -6.03 -14.78 11.03
C ASN A 61 -7.09 -13.91 10.35
N VAL A 62 -6.68 -12.79 9.74
CA VAL A 62 -7.55 -11.98 8.88
C VAL A 62 -7.34 -12.42 7.43
N ASP A 63 -8.40 -12.84 6.77
CA ASP A 63 -8.37 -13.41 5.42
C ASP A 63 -8.61 -12.37 4.31
N SER A 64 -9.18 -11.22 4.64
CA SER A 64 -9.49 -10.17 3.69
C SER A 64 -9.31 -8.77 4.28
N LEU A 65 -9.06 -7.77 3.41
CA LEU A 65 -8.95 -6.37 3.79
C LEU A 65 -9.91 -5.51 2.95
N GLU A 66 -10.52 -4.53 3.60
CA GLU A 66 -11.38 -3.57 2.95
C GLU A 66 -10.57 -2.43 2.36
N ILE A 67 -10.74 -2.19 1.06
CA ILE A 67 -10.21 -1.05 0.33
C ILE A 67 -11.34 -0.23 -0.27
N ARG A 68 -11.16 1.08 -0.38
CA ARG A 68 -12.04 1.94 -1.15
C ARG A 68 -11.59 2.00 -2.63
N PHE A 69 -12.52 2.26 -3.50
CA PHE A 69 -12.22 2.48 -4.91
C PHE A 69 -11.32 3.71 -5.11
N MET A 70 -10.53 3.66 -6.18
CA MET A 70 -9.65 4.75 -6.58
C MET A 70 -10.43 6.04 -6.88
N THR A 71 -9.84 7.16 -6.52
CA THR A 71 -10.32 8.50 -6.83
C THR A 71 -9.27 9.27 -7.64
N ALA A 72 -9.64 10.42 -8.23
CA ALA A 72 -8.68 11.27 -8.93
C ALA A 72 -7.47 11.69 -8.07
N LYS A 73 -7.65 11.84 -6.75
CA LYS A 73 -6.53 12.11 -5.83
C LYS A 73 -5.53 10.96 -5.75
N ASP A 74 -5.99 9.74 -5.92
CA ASP A 74 -5.12 8.56 -5.93
C ASP A 74 -4.32 8.48 -7.23
N GLU A 75 -4.92 8.88 -8.34
CA GLU A 75 -4.24 9.05 -9.62
C GLU A 75 -3.11 10.09 -9.52
N ASP A 76 -3.36 11.22 -8.86
CA ASP A 76 -2.33 12.24 -8.59
C ASP A 76 -1.14 11.67 -7.80
N ILE A 77 -1.39 10.76 -6.86
CA ILE A 77 -0.33 10.06 -6.11
C ILE A 77 0.47 9.15 -7.04
N LEU A 78 -0.21 8.35 -7.86
CA LEU A 78 0.42 7.38 -8.77
C LEU A 78 1.22 8.05 -9.88
N THR A 79 0.80 9.21 -10.36
CA THR A 79 1.44 9.98 -11.42
C THR A 79 2.48 10.99 -10.92
N SER A 80 2.58 11.19 -9.60
CA SER A 80 3.52 12.13 -8.99
C SER A 80 4.98 11.76 -9.26
N GLN A 81 5.66 12.53 -10.09
CA GLN A 81 7.08 12.34 -10.41
C GLN A 81 7.99 12.32 -9.18
N ALA A 82 7.65 13.10 -8.16
CA ALA A 82 8.42 13.14 -6.91
C ALA A 82 8.29 11.84 -6.11
N LEU A 83 7.10 11.24 -6.05
CA LEU A 83 6.85 9.99 -5.35
C LEU A 83 7.40 8.79 -6.14
N LEU A 84 7.27 8.80 -7.48
CA LEU A 84 7.83 7.78 -8.36
C LEU A 84 9.35 7.72 -8.26
N ARG A 85 10.06 8.87 -8.30
CA ARG A 85 11.51 8.93 -8.13
C ARG A 85 11.98 8.41 -6.76
N LYS A 86 11.16 8.56 -5.72
CA LYS A 86 11.44 8.03 -4.38
C LYS A 86 11.05 6.56 -4.23
N GLY A 87 10.35 5.97 -5.19
CA GLY A 87 9.84 4.59 -5.14
C GLY A 87 8.75 4.37 -4.08
N ILE A 88 8.02 5.42 -3.68
CA ILE A 88 7.02 5.34 -2.60
C ILE A 88 5.59 5.62 -3.07
N ALA A 89 5.36 5.78 -4.38
CA ALA A 89 4.05 6.12 -4.93
C ALA A 89 3.00 5.04 -4.60
N LEU A 90 3.32 3.77 -4.85
CA LEU A 90 2.42 2.64 -4.58
C LEU A 90 2.09 2.48 -3.09
N ASP A 91 3.07 2.65 -2.21
CA ASP A 91 2.80 2.54 -0.76
C ASP A 91 1.91 3.68 -0.26
N ARG A 92 2.13 4.90 -0.77
CA ARG A 92 1.27 6.05 -0.46
C ARG A 92 -0.15 5.84 -0.98
N PHE A 93 -0.26 5.31 -2.19
CA PHE A 93 -1.54 4.96 -2.79
C PHE A 93 -2.27 3.91 -1.94
N LEU A 94 -1.64 2.78 -1.63
CA LEU A 94 -2.24 1.73 -0.82
C LEU A 94 -2.65 2.24 0.58
N GLN A 95 -1.78 3.01 1.26
CA GLN A 95 -2.13 3.60 2.56
C GLN A 95 -3.36 4.51 2.46
N ASN A 96 -3.58 5.14 1.31
CA ASN A 96 -4.73 6.00 1.08
C ASN A 96 -6.02 5.23 0.80
N VAL A 97 -5.95 4.10 0.07
CA VAL A 97 -7.13 3.30 -0.28
C VAL A 97 -7.55 2.32 0.82
N LEU A 98 -6.66 1.88 1.71
CA LEU A 98 -7.03 1.09 2.88
C LEU A 98 -8.07 1.84 3.71
N VAL A 99 -9.19 1.16 4.06
CA VAL A 99 -10.24 1.72 4.91
C VAL A 99 -9.76 1.81 6.34
N ASP A 100 -9.20 0.72 6.87
CA ASP A 100 -8.58 0.72 8.19
C ASP A 100 -7.21 1.41 8.18
N LYS A 101 -7.16 2.62 8.71
CA LYS A 101 -5.95 3.45 8.78
C LYS A 101 -4.95 3.01 9.86
N SER A 102 -5.32 2.09 10.73
CA SER A 102 -4.41 1.51 11.74
C SER A 102 -3.41 0.55 11.10
N ILE A 103 -3.78 -0.05 9.96
CA ILE A 103 -2.92 -0.96 9.19
C ILE A 103 -1.90 -0.15 8.40
N ARG A 104 -0.64 -0.45 8.62
CA ARG A 104 0.47 0.19 7.90
C ARG A 104 0.89 -0.68 6.72
N VAL A 105 0.97 -0.09 5.53
CA VAL A 105 1.39 -0.79 4.30
C VAL A 105 2.78 -1.44 4.43
N ASP A 106 3.67 -0.83 5.20
CA ASP A 106 5.01 -1.36 5.45
C ASP A 106 5.01 -2.69 6.24
N ASP A 107 3.98 -2.93 7.03
CA ASP A 107 3.85 -4.13 7.85
C ASP A 107 3.08 -5.25 7.12
N LEU A 108 2.50 -4.96 5.95
CA LEU A 108 1.89 -5.97 5.10
C LEU A 108 2.95 -6.92 4.53
N LEU A 109 2.60 -8.20 4.42
CA LEU A 109 3.37 -9.15 3.63
C LEU A 109 3.36 -8.76 2.16
N VAL A 110 4.48 -8.98 1.46
CA VAL A 110 4.62 -8.57 0.05
C VAL A 110 3.55 -9.21 -0.82
N GLY A 111 3.17 -10.48 -0.56
CA GLY A 111 2.09 -11.16 -1.28
C GLY A 111 0.75 -10.46 -1.12
N ASP A 112 0.38 -10.10 0.11
CA ASP A 112 -0.87 -9.41 0.41
C ASP A 112 -0.89 -7.99 -0.17
N LYS A 113 0.23 -7.27 -0.04
CA LYS A 113 0.42 -5.96 -0.67
C LYS A 113 0.20 -6.02 -2.19
N ASN A 114 0.76 -7.04 -2.85
CA ASN A 114 0.60 -7.23 -4.29
C ASN A 114 -0.86 -7.55 -4.66
N ALA A 115 -1.55 -8.38 -3.89
CA ALA A 115 -2.98 -8.65 -4.11
C ALA A 115 -3.82 -7.37 -4.05
N LEU A 116 -3.57 -6.51 -3.07
CA LEU A 116 -4.23 -5.20 -2.96
C LEU A 116 -3.92 -4.28 -4.16
N ILE A 117 -2.66 -4.27 -4.65
CA ILE A 117 -2.27 -3.49 -5.85
C ILE A 117 -3.02 -3.99 -7.08
N VAL A 118 -3.02 -5.32 -7.30
CA VAL A 118 -3.67 -5.93 -8.47
C VAL A 118 -5.18 -5.65 -8.42
N ARG A 119 -5.82 -5.84 -7.27
CA ARG A 119 -7.25 -5.56 -7.13
C ARG A 119 -7.59 -4.09 -7.35
N SER A 120 -6.81 -3.18 -6.78
CA SER A 120 -6.97 -1.74 -7.03
C SER A 120 -6.77 -1.38 -8.50
N ARG A 121 -5.88 -2.08 -9.21
CA ARG A 121 -5.67 -1.90 -10.65
C ARG A 121 -6.91 -2.35 -11.44
N ILE A 122 -7.49 -3.51 -11.07
CA ILE A 122 -8.70 -4.05 -11.72
C ILE A 122 -9.86 -3.09 -11.54
N THR A 123 -10.13 -2.64 -10.33
CA THR A 123 -11.24 -1.72 -10.04
C THR A 123 -11.08 -0.33 -10.62
N GLY A 124 -9.84 0.17 -10.73
CA GLY A 124 -9.55 1.50 -11.26
C GLY A 124 -9.50 1.57 -12.79
N TYR A 125 -9.00 0.51 -13.46
CA TYR A 125 -8.67 0.54 -14.90
C TYR A 125 -9.20 -0.66 -15.69
N GLY A 126 -9.90 -1.59 -15.03
CA GLY A 126 -10.34 -2.84 -15.64
C GLY A 126 -9.30 -3.95 -15.56
N ALA A 127 -9.75 -5.20 -15.80
CA ALA A 127 -8.95 -6.40 -15.66
C ALA A 127 -7.97 -6.62 -16.84
N GLU A 128 -8.28 -6.09 -18.01
CA GLU A 128 -7.39 -6.19 -19.18
C GLU A 128 -6.05 -5.51 -18.92
N TYR A 129 -4.96 -6.23 -19.14
CA TYR A 129 -3.60 -5.72 -19.02
C TYR A 129 -2.81 -5.99 -20.29
N GLN A 130 -2.43 -4.92 -20.99
CA GLN A 130 -1.59 -4.96 -22.16
C GLN A 130 -0.17 -4.57 -21.79
N THR A 131 0.80 -5.35 -22.20
CA THR A 131 2.22 -5.08 -21.98
C THR A 131 3.07 -5.54 -23.14
N SER A 132 4.25 -4.96 -23.28
CA SER A 132 5.25 -5.37 -24.25
C SER A 132 6.33 -6.17 -23.56
N VAL A 133 6.50 -7.43 -23.94
CA VAL A 133 7.51 -8.33 -23.42
C VAL A 133 8.64 -8.47 -24.42
N THR A 134 9.90 -8.30 -23.94
CA THR A 134 11.07 -8.54 -24.77
C THR A 134 11.58 -9.96 -24.54
N CYS A 135 11.66 -10.76 -25.58
CA CYS A 135 12.20 -12.11 -25.51
C CYS A 135 13.67 -12.08 -25.06
N PRO A 136 14.07 -12.77 -24.00
CA PRO A 136 15.45 -12.77 -23.51
C PRO A 136 16.40 -13.52 -24.45
N SER A 137 15.90 -14.40 -25.33
CA SER A 137 16.71 -15.19 -26.27
C SER A 137 17.02 -14.45 -27.56
N CYS A 138 16.04 -13.76 -28.16
CA CYS A 138 16.22 -13.14 -29.48
C CYS A 138 16.02 -11.62 -29.47
N GLY A 139 15.65 -11.00 -28.34
CA GLY A 139 15.42 -9.56 -28.23
C GLY A 139 14.15 -9.04 -28.92
N ALA A 140 13.35 -9.91 -29.53
CA ALA A 140 12.10 -9.50 -30.18
C ALA A 140 11.11 -8.99 -29.17
N LYS A 141 10.46 -7.86 -29.47
CA LYS A 141 9.35 -7.31 -28.67
C LYS A 141 8.04 -7.89 -29.17
N GLN A 142 7.23 -8.35 -28.23
CA GLN A 142 5.88 -8.86 -28.50
C GLN A 142 4.90 -8.14 -27.59
N GLU A 143 3.77 -7.74 -28.14
CA GLU A 143 2.64 -7.26 -27.33
C GLU A 143 1.93 -8.47 -26.74
N TYR A 144 1.66 -8.41 -25.47
CA TYR A 144 0.98 -9.44 -24.70
C TYR A 144 -0.19 -8.84 -23.96
N GLN A 145 -1.32 -9.51 -24.02
CA GLN A 145 -2.55 -9.14 -23.34
C GLN A 145 -3.00 -10.30 -22.47
N PHE A 146 -3.32 -10.04 -21.23
CA PHE A 146 -3.89 -11.03 -20.32
C PHE A 146 -4.91 -10.36 -19.39
N ASP A 147 -5.78 -11.19 -18.82
CA ASP A 147 -6.75 -10.76 -17.83
C ASP A 147 -6.16 -10.94 -16.43
N LEU A 148 -6.20 -9.90 -15.62
CA LEU A 148 -5.69 -9.94 -14.24
C LEU A 148 -6.60 -10.74 -13.31
N GLU A 149 -7.88 -10.95 -13.66
CA GLU A 149 -8.79 -11.82 -12.89
C GLU A 149 -8.46 -13.31 -13.08
N ASP A 150 -7.83 -13.68 -14.20
CA ASP A 150 -7.34 -15.04 -14.44
C ASP A 150 -6.05 -15.36 -13.65
N ALA A 151 -5.49 -14.40 -12.92
CA ALA A 151 -4.29 -14.60 -12.14
C ALA A 151 -4.52 -15.62 -11.02
N ASN A 152 -3.83 -16.76 -11.09
CA ASN A 152 -3.92 -17.79 -10.07
C ASN A 152 -3.12 -17.39 -8.81
N LEU A 153 -3.84 -17.05 -7.74
CA LEU A 153 -3.23 -16.71 -6.44
C LEU A 153 -2.92 -17.99 -5.66
N ILE A 154 -1.67 -18.15 -5.25
CA ILE A 154 -1.28 -19.21 -4.30
C ILE A 154 -1.58 -18.71 -2.89
N THR A 155 -2.50 -19.36 -2.21
CA THR A 155 -2.93 -19.00 -0.86
C THR A 155 -2.22 -19.84 0.21
N ALA A 156 -2.31 -19.41 1.47
CA ALA A 156 -1.81 -20.20 2.60
C ALA A 156 -2.45 -21.59 2.67
N THR A 157 -3.74 -21.73 2.32
CA THR A 157 -4.42 -23.02 2.23
C THR A 157 -3.73 -23.94 1.22
N ASN A 158 -3.39 -23.42 0.02
CA ASN A 158 -2.68 -24.22 -0.99
C ASN A 158 -1.30 -24.67 -0.49
N LEU A 159 -0.58 -23.85 0.28
CA LEU A 159 0.69 -24.21 0.86
C LEU A 159 0.54 -25.33 1.90
N LEU A 160 -0.47 -25.24 2.76
CA LEU A 160 -0.78 -26.30 3.75
C LEU A 160 -1.15 -27.63 3.09
N GLU A 161 -1.98 -27.60 2.04
CA GLU A 161 -2.35 -28.77 1.24
C GLU A 161 -1.12 -29.43 0.58
N ASN A 162 -0.13 -28.65 0.20
CA ASN A 162 1.15 -29.12 -0.33
C ASN A 162 2.17 -29.53 0.75
N GLY A 163 1.76 -29.62 2.01
CA GLY A 163 2.58 -30.12 3.11
C GLY A 163 3.54 -29.11 3.72
N VAL A 164 3.35 -27.82 3.45
CA VAL A 164 4.15 -26.76 4.10
C VAL A 164 3.74 -26.64 5.55
N ASN A 165 4.71 -26.71 6.47
CA ASN A 165 4.46 -26.59 7.91
C ASN A 165 4.52 -25.11 8.34
N ILE A 166 3.34 -24.51 8.55
CA ILE A 166 3.20 -23.14 9.07
C ILE A 166 3.05 -23.25 10.59
N GLN A 167 3.92 -22.56 11.33
CA GLN A 167 3.92 -22.54 12.79
C GLN A 167 2.92 -21.48 13.33
N ASP A 168 2.58 -21.60 14.62
CA ASP A 168 1.63 -20.68 15.28
C ASP A 168 2.10 -19.22 15.29
N ASP A 169 3.41 -18.99 15.19
CA ASP A 169 4.00 -17.64 15.11
C ASP A 169 4.04 -17.06 13.68
N GLY A 170 3.49 -17.79 12.70
CA GLY A 170 3.45 -17.38 11.29
C GLY A 170 4.73 -17.70 10.51
N THR A 171 5.69 -18.40 11.11
CA THR A 171 6.90 -18.85 10.41
C THR A 171 6.68 -20.19 9.72
N ILE A 172 7.54 -20.51 8.77
CA ILE A 172 7.53 -21.78 8.03
C ILE A 172 8.75 -22.59 8.45
N LEU A 173 8.51 -23.83 8.86
CA LEU A 173 9.55 -24.80 9.20
C LEU A 173 9.67 -25.85 8.09
N PHE A 174 10.88 -26.10 7.62
CA PHE A 174 11.20 -27.17 6.68
C PHE A 174 12.61 -27.71 6.87
N GLU A 175 12.87 -28.92 6.35
CA GLU A 175 14.19 -29.53 6.34
C GLU A 175 14.81 -29.42 4.95
N LEU A 176 16.09 -29.07 4.91
CA LEU A 176 16.83 -29.03 3.65
C LEU A 176 17.21 -30.46 3.24
N PRO A 177 16.89 -30.88 1.99
CA PRO A 177 17.07 -32.28 1.59
C PRO A 177 18.54 -32.74 1.57
N ALA A 178 19.50 -31.86 1.30
CA ALA A 178 20.91 -32.19 1.21
C ALA A 178 21.61 -32.23 2.56
N THR A 179 21.36 -31.24 3.40
CA THR A 179 22.05 -31.08 4.70
C THR A 179 21.24 -31.59 5.88
N GLN A 180 19.96 -31.94 5.68
CA GLN A 180 18.99 -32.29 6.74
C GLN A 180 18.91 -31.21 7.85
N ALA A 181 19.34 -29.99 7.54
CA ALA A 181 19.22 -28.88 8.46
C ALA A 181 17.78 -28.42 8.53
N SER A 182 17.27 -28.29 9.74
CA SER A 182 15.95 -27.68 9.99
C SER A 182 16.06 -26.16 9.92
N VAL A 183 15.30 -25.54 9.01
CA VAL A 183 15.33 -24.10 8.77
C VAL A 183 13.96 -23.50 9.01
N THR A 184 13.91 -22.45 9.81
CA THR A 184 12.69 -21.65 10.01
C THR A 184 12.82 -20.34 9.26
N VAL A 185 11.83 -20.03 8.44
CA VAL A 185 11.79 -18.77 7.67
C VAL A 185 10.51 -18.01 7.97
N ARG A 186 10.56 -16.70 7.81
CA ARG A 186 9.39 -15.82 7.83
C ARG A 186 9.10 -15.26 6.44
N MET A 187 7.87 -14.84 6.22
CA MET A 187 7.50 -14.17 5.00
C MET A 187 8.05 -12.74 4.97
N MET A 188 8.27 -12.23 3.76
CA MET A 188 8.78 -10.88 3.52
C MET A 188 7.68 -9.83 3.70
N THR A 189 7.98 -8.78 4.44
CA THR A 189 7.12 -7.60 4.60
C THR A 189 7.50 -6.47 3.63
N GLY A 190 6.61 -5.49 3.46
CA GLY A 190 6.92 -4.28 2.69
C GLY A 190 8.11 -3.49 3.23
N ARG A 191 8.38 -3.58 4.54
CA ARG A 191 9.57 -2.98 5.17
C ARG A 191 10.86 -3.67 4.72
N ASP A 192 10.84 -5.00 4.68
CA ASP A 192 11.98 -5.80 4.20
C ASP A 192 12.28 -5.52 2.73
N GLU A 193 11.24 -5.44 1.91
CA GLU A 193 11.36 -5.08 0.48
C GLU A 193 12.07 -3.73 0.30
N LYS A 194 11.68 -2.71 1.06
CA LYS A 194 12.34 -1.40 1.04
C LYS A 194 13.79 -1.45 1.48
N GLU A 195 14.09 -2.23 2.49
CA GLU A 195 15.47 -2.39 2.98
C GLU A 195 16.35 -3.07 1.93
N LEU A 196 15.85 -4.14 1.28
CA LEU A 196 16.56 -4.81 0.19
C LEU A 196 16.82 -3.87 -0.99
N LEU A 197 15.80 -3.12 -1.43
CA LEU A 197 15.94 -2.13 -2.50
C LEU A 197 16.98 -1.06 -2.15
N ARG A 198 17.00 -0.61 -0.90
CA ARG A 198 17.99 0.36 -0.42
C ARG A 198 19.41 -0.21 -0.49
N LYS A 199 19.61 -1.45 -0.04
CA LYS A 199 20.91 -2.15 -0.11
C LYS A 199 21.36 -2.33 -1.56
N GLN A 200 20.48 -2.82 -2.44
CA GLN A 200 20.79 -2.98 -3.86
C GLN A 200 21.21 -1.66 -4.53
N ASN A 201 20.51 -0.56 -4.22
CA ASN A 201 20.85 0.75 -4.76
C ASN A 201 22.21 1.27 -4.25
N LEU A 202 22.59 0.93 -3.02
CA LEU A 202 23.91 1.24 -2.48
C LEU A 202 24.99 0.40 -3.17
N ASN A 203 24.78 -0.91 -3.30
CA ASN A 203 25.72 -1.82 -3.96
C ASN A 203 25.97 -1.45 -5.41
N LYS A 204 24.92 -1.08 -6.16
CA LYS A 204 25.04 -0.57 -7.54
C LYS A 204 25.90 0.69 -7.63
N LYS A 205 25.81 1.60 -6.67
CA LYS A 205 26.62 2.83 -6.65
C LYS A 205 28.10 2.58 -6.40
N VAL A 206 28.45 1.49 -5.73
CA VAL A 206 29.82 1.13 -5.33
C VAL A 206 30.38 0.01 -6.23
N ASN A 207 29.66 -0.39 -7.30
CA ASN A 207 30.02 -1.48 -8.22
C ASN A 207 30.35 -2.81 -7.49
N LEU A 208 29.65 -3.10 -6.38
CA LEU A 208 29.75 -4.39 -5.70
C LEU A 208 28.93 -5.45 -6.45
N THR A 209 29.36 -6.72 -6.31
CA THR A 209 28.63 -7.87 -6.84
C THR A 209 27.18 -7.87 -6.32
N ASP A 210 26.25 -8.28 -7.17
CA ASP A 210 24.84 -8.40 -6.77
C ASP A 210 24.67 -9.54 -5.76
N SER A 211 24.48 -9.18 -4.50
CA SER A 211 24.23 -10.09 -3.37
C SER A 211 22.75 -10.17 -3.00
N SER A 212 21.87 -9.78 -3.92
CA SER A 212 20.46 -9.62 -3.69
C SER A 212 19.78 -10.86 -3.07
N LEU A 213 20.05 -12.05 -3.64
CA LEU A 213 19.49 -13.32 -3.14
C LEU A 213 20.03 -13.66 -1.74
N THR A 214 21.34 -13.53 -1.55
CA THR A 214 22.00 -13.80 -0.26
C THR A 214 21.50 -12.87 0.84
N ASP A 215 21.36 -11.57 0.53
CA ASP A 215 20.81 -10.58 1.46
C ASP A 215 19.35 -10.90 1.83
N GLN A 216 18.55 -11.33 0.85
CA GLN A 216 17.17 -11.77 1.09
C GLN A 216 17.11 -13.00 2.00
N LEU A 217 17.88 -14.04 1.71
CA LEU A 217 17.92 -15.24 2.55
C LEU A 217 18.34 -14.91 3.99
N LYS A 218 19.40 -14.12 4.16
CA LYS A 218 19.86 -13.67 5.47
C LYS A 218 18.78 -12.89 6.24
N MET A 219 17.88 -12.22 5.56
CA MET A 219 16.79 -11.44 6.17
C MET A 219 15.61 -12.34 6.58
N LEU A 220 15.28 -13.34 5.76
CA LEU A 220 14.09 -14.17 5.95
C LEU A 220 14.32 -15.37 6.88
N ILE A 221 15.55 -15.90 6.98
CA ILE A 221 15.86 -17.01 7.88
C ILE A 221 15.83 -16.52 9.33
N VAL A 222 14.99 -17.15 10.13
CA VAL A 222 14.80 -16.85 11.55
C VAL A 222 15.69 -17.76 12.42
N SER A 223 15.75 -19.06 12.09
CA SER A 223 16.60 -20.01 12.81
C SER A 223 17.10 -21.15 11.93
N ILE A 224 18.20 -21.78 12.35
CA ILE A 224 18.77 -22.99 11.73
C ILE A 224 19.03 -23.97 12.85
N ASN A 225 18.42 -25.16 12.77
CA ASN A 225 18.48 -26.19 13.85
C ASN A 225 18.09 -25.58 15.22
N GLY A 226 17.10 -24.70 15.26
CA GLY A 226 16.63 -24.02 16.46
C GLY A 226 17.54 -22.89 16.99
N ARG A 227 18.65 -22.60 16.31
CA ARG A 227 19.57 -21.50 16.67
C ARG A 227 19.26 -20.24 15.89
N THR A 228 19.17 -19.10 16.60
CA THR A 228 18.74 -17.79 16.07
C THR A 228 19.88 -16.78 15.93
N GLU A 229 21.13 -17.21 16.23
CA GLU A 229 22.28 -16.31 16.20
C GLU A 229 22.56 -15.81 14.78
N ARG A 230 22.50 -14.50 14.60
CA ARG A 230 22.66 -13.83 13.29
C ARG A 230 23.94 -14.25 12.57
N ARG A 231 25.05 -14.34 13.30
CA ARG A 231 26.34 -14.76 12.74
C ARG A 231 26.32 -16.16 12.17
N LEU A 232 25.59 -17.09 12.81
CA LEU A 232 25.45 -18.47 12.35
C LEU A 232 24.63 -18.51 11.04
N ILE A 233 23.53 -17.74 10.99
CA ILE A 233 22.70 -17.64 9.80
C ILE A 233 23.52 -17.09 8.62
N GLU A 234 24.29 -16.03 8.85
CA GLU A 234 25.16 -15.43 7.85
C GLU A 234 26.20 -16.43 7.32
N GLN A 235 26.88 -17.13 8.21
CA GLN A 235 27.85 -18.17 7.83
C GLN A 235 27.21 -19.32 7.03
N PHE A 236 26.02 -19.73 7.42
CA PHE A 236 25.29 -20.79 6.74
C PHE A 236 24.86 -20.39 5.32
N VAL A 237 24.42 -19.15 5.12
CA VAL A 237 24.01 -18.65 3.81
C VAL A 237 25.21 -18.40 2.90
N ASP A 238 26.37 -18.08 3.46
CA ASP A 238 27.62 -17.82 2.72
C ASP A 238 28.45 -19.09 2.42
N SER A 239 28.05 -20.26 2.97
CA SER A 239 28.73 -21.57 2.75
C SER A 239 28.16 -22.32 1.56
#